data_3b4a7a1a13999d69caa2c3e04eaa33b9
#
_entry.id   3b4a7a1a13999d69caa2c3e04eaa33b9
#
_cell.length_a   1.000
_cell.length_b   1.000
_cell.length_c   1.000
_cell.angle_alpha   90.00
_cell.angle_beta   90.00
_cell.angle_gamma   90.00
#
_symmetry.space_group_name_H-M   'P 1'
#
loop_
_entity.id
_entity.type
_entity.pdbx_description
1 polymer ?
#
loop_
_entity_poly.entity_id
_entity_poly.type
_entity_poly.pdbx_seq_one_letter_code
_entity_poly.pdbx_strand_id
1 'polypeptide(L)'
;CPVPGSTAGGAWREDGVLVFAGPGATGLQQVAATGGTPTALTTLDTENGETAHGWPSVVDEQFLLFTVGRYGRDPRLTLLDLNTGESRPLLPADGGGFAVAPSLFVYARRGELFAAPLELIEPDGAPAPRPLLNFVATSTLGYQGLGRARFAATRDGTLVFAPPSETGANTQLVWVNREGRATPIDDVTTRHGTPRLSPTGQQIAFSAATAILRRDLWLYDFATGQRQQLTENAGDNHSPVWGPASNNLTFASS
;
A
#
# COMPACT_ATOMS: atom_id res chain seq x y z
N CYS A 1 -20.46 0.34 -0.20
CA CYS A 1 -20.60 0.89 1.14
C CYS A 1 -19.78 2.19 1.23
N PRO A 2 -20.38 3.36 1.48
CA PRO A 2 -19.63 4.58 1.68
C PRO A 2 -18.86 4.50 3.01
N VAL A 3 -17.54 4.72 2.94
CA VAL A 3 -16.68 4.85 4.13
C VAL A 3 -16.37 6.34 4.29
N PRO A 4 -16.86 7.01 5.34
CA PRO A 4 -16.59 8.42 5.53
C PRO A 4 -15.12 8.66 5.89
N GLY A 5 -14.49 9.64 5.23
CA GLY A 5 -13.14 10.10 5.52
C GLY A 5 -12.05 9.51 4.64
N SER A 6 -10.80 9.94 4.88
CA SER A 6 -9.61 9.46 4.18
C SER A 6 -9.23 8.06 4.66
N THR A 7 -9.02 7.13 3.75
CA THR A 7 -8.59 5.77 4.08
C THR A 7 -7.09 5.60 3.85
N ALA A 8 -6.42 4.85 4.73
CA ALA A 8 -5.03 4.46 4.57
C ALA A 8 -4.92 3.07 3.91
N GLY A 9 -5.41 2.98 2.67
CA GLY A 9 -5.30 1.78 1.86
C GLY A 9 -6.34 0.70 2.12
N GLY A 10 -6.32 -0.31 1.25
CA GLY A 10 -7.15 -1.50 1.33
C GLY A 10 -6.46 -2.67 0.65
N ALA A 11 -6.97 -3.88 0.91
CA ALA A 11 -6.54 -5.11 0.28
C ALA A 11 -7.76 -6.00 0.03
N TRP A 12 -7.73 -6.73 -1.07
CA TRP A 12 -8.79 -7.67 -1.44
C TRP A 12 -8.28 -9.09 -1.29
N ARG A 13 -8.95 -9.87 -0.45
CA ARG A 13 -8.63 -11.27 -0.21
C ARG A 13 -9.25 -12.17 -1.30
N GLU A 14 -8.67 -13.32 -1.53
CA GLU A 14 -9.15 -14.30 -2.53
C GLU A 14 -10.55 -14.86 -2.19
N ASP A 15 -10.90 -14.90 -0.90
CA ASP A 15 -12.23 -15.30 -0.41
C ASP A 15 -13.33 -14.24 -0.65
N GLY A 16 -13.01 -13.14 -1.34
CA GLY A 16 -13.96 -12.08 -1.64
C GLY A 16 -14.20 -11.09 -0.49
N VAL A 17 -13.33 -11.04 0.51
CA VAL A 17 -13.38 -10.06 1.59
C VAL A 17 -12.46 -8.87 1.28
N LEU A 18 -12.98 -7.65 1.37
CA LEU A 18 -12.23 -6.41 1.32
C LEU A 18 -11.81 -6.01 2.72
N VAL A 19 -10.52 -5.86 2.96
CA VAL A 19 -9.94 -5.31 4.19
C VAL A 19 -9.47 -3.90 3.92
N PHE A 20 -9.78 -2.94 4.80
CA PHE A 20 -9.41 -1.54 4.61
C PHE A 20 -9.19 -0.82 5.95
N ALA A 21 -8.47 0.30 5.89
CA ALA A 21 -8.32 1.18 7.03
C ALA A 21 -9.63 1.88 7.32
N GLY A 22 -10.12 1.80 8.55
CA GLY A 22 -11.33 2.48 8.99
C GLY A 22 -11.16 4.01 9.06
N PRO A 23 -12.25 4.76 9.20
CA PRO A 23 -12.20 6.21 9.35
C PRO A 23 -11.71 6.59 10.75
N GLY A 24 -10.94 7.68 10.84
CA GLY A 24 -10.45 8.18 12.13
C GLY A 24 -9.39 7.28 12.78
N ALA A 25 -9.26 7.39 14.09
CA ALA A 25 -8.38 6.58 14.90
C ALA A 25 -9.02 5.21 15.16
N THR A 26 -8.97 4.31 14.17
CA THR A 26 -9.57 2.97 14.24
C THR A 26 -8.62 1.91 13.73
N GLY A 27 -8.91 0.66 14.07
CA GLY A 27 -8.27 -0.52 13.49
C GLY A 27 -8.73 -0.78 12.04
N LEU A 28 -8.23 -1.86 11.47
CA LEU A 28 -8.69 -2.35 10.17
C LEU A 28 -10.14 -2.82 10.27
N GLN A 29 -10.86 -2.62 9.18
CA GLN A 29 -12.22 -3.12 8.98
C GLN A 29 -12.26 -4.09 7.81
N GLN A 30 -13.30 -4.91 7.75
CA GLN A 30 -13.53 -5.85 6.67
C GLN A 30 -15.00 -5.85 6.25
N VAL A 31 -15.24 -6.13 4.98
CA VAL A 31 -16.58 -6.27 4.40
C VAL A 31 -16.55 -7.24 3.23
N ALA A 32 -17.62 -7.98 3.01
CA ALA A 32 -17.75 -8.83 1.83
C ALA A 32 -17.76 -7.97 0.54
N ALA A 33 -17.14 -8.46 -0.53
CA ALA A 33 -17.14 -7.77 -1.83
C ALA A 33 -18.54 -7.57 -2.42
N THR A 34 -19.50 -8.40 -2.01
CA THR A 34 -20.92 -8.27 -2.36
C THR A 34 -21.63 -7.13 -1.63
N GLY A 35 -20.94 -6.47 -0.69
CA GLY A 35 -21.47 -5.38 0.13
C GLY A 35 -21.86 -5.84 1.54
N GLY A 36 -22.48 -4.94 2.28
CA GLY A 36 -22.87 -5.17 3.67
C GLY A 36 -22.35 -4.11 4.61
N THR A 37 -22.49 -4.35 5.91
CA THR A 37 -21.97 -3.47 6.97
C THR A 37 -20.55 -3.89 7.31
N PRO A 38 -19.56 -2.97 7.27
CA PRO A 38 -18.20 -3.27 7.70
C PRO A 38 -18.15 -3.71 9.17
N THR A 39 -17.27 -4.66 9.46
CA THR A 39 -16.97 -5.14 10.82
C THR A 39 -15.51 -4.88 11.15
N ALA A 40 -15.20 -4.70 12.45
CA ALA A 40 -13.82 -4.54 12.89
C ALA A 40 -13.04 -5.85 12.67
N LEU A 41 -11.84 -5.74 12.10
CA LEU A 41 -10.89 -6.85 11.95
C LEU A 41 -9.79 -6.76 13.00
N THR A 42 -9.33 -5.54 13.32
CA THR A 42 -8.32 -5.30 14.36
C THR A 42 -8.78 -4.19 15.31
N THR A 43 -8.24 -4.19 16.53
CA THR A 43 -8.51 -3.17 17.55
C THR A 43 -7.21 -2.48 17.93
N LEU A 44 -7.25 -1.16 18.13
CA LEU A 44 -6.08 -0.36 18.55
C LEU A 44 -5.70 -0.66 19.99
N ASP A 45 -4.42 -0.81 20.25
CA ASP A 45 -3.84 -0.77 21.59
C ASP A 45 -3.50 0.69 21.95
N THR A 46 -4.52 1.42 22.38
CA THR A 46 -4.38 2.84 22.73
C THR A 46 -3.54 3.05 23.98
N GLU A 47 -3.45 2.06 24.88
CA GLU A 47 -2.60 2.12 26.08
C GLU A 47 -1.11 2.14 25.68
N ASN A 48 -0.73 1.44 24.61
CA ASN A 48 0.60 1.45 24.03
C ASN A 48 0.81 2.53 22.96
N GLY A 49 -0.14 3.46 22.82
CA GLY A 49 -0.05 4.65 21.99
C GLY A 49 -0.32 4.39 20.51
N GLU A 50 -1.04 3.34 20.14
CA GLU A 50 -1.49 3.13 18.79
C GLU A 50 -2.56 4.16 18.40
N THR A 51 -2.47 4.67 17.18
CA THR A 51 -3.31 5.77 16.69
C THR A 51 -4.19 5.38 15.51
N ALA A 52 -3.73 4.44 14.69
CA ALA A 52 -4.49 3.89 13.57
C ALA A 52 -3.82 2.62 13.03
N HIS A 53 -4.61 1.77 12.35
CA HIS A 53 -4.13 0.69 11.51
C HIS A 53 -4.43 0.99 10.05
N GLY A 54 -3.48 0.71 9.16
CA GLY A 54 -3.66 0.97 7.74
C GLY A 54 -2.71 0.21 6.84
N TRP A 55 -2.78 0.48 5.55
CA TRP A 55 -1.98 -0.12 4.50
C TRP A 55 -2.00 -1.66 4.55
N PRO A 56 -3.20 -2.30 4.62
CA PRO A 56 -3.27 -3.76 4.61
C PRO A 56 -2.74 -4.33 3.29
N SER A 57 -2.06 -5.46 3.37
CA SER A 57 -1.56 -6.23 2.22
C SER A 57 -1.70 -7.72 2.52
N VAL A 58 -2.39 -8.44 1.65
CA VAL A 58 -2.58 -9.90 1.78
C VAL A 58 -1.25 -10.60 1.52
N VAL A 59 -0.84 -11.47 2.45
CA VAL A 59 0.28 -12.38 2.28
C VAL A 59 -0.20 -13.67 1.63
N ASP A 60 -1.17 -14.31 2.28
CA ASP A 60 -1.83 -15.54 1.84
C ASP A 60 -3.23 -15.64 2.47
N GLU A 61 -3.83 -16.83 2.49
CA GLU A 61 -5.14 -17.06 3.10
C GLU A 61 -5.15 -16.87 4.62
N GLN A 62 -4.00 -17.08 5.28
CA GLN A 62 -3.87 -17.02 6.74
C GLN A 62 -3.32 -15.68 7.22
N PHE A 63 -2.43 -15.01 6.47
CA PHE A 63 -1.68 -13.87 6.95
C PHE A 63 -1.95 -12.58 6.19
N LEU A 64 -1.99 -11.48 6.93
CA LEU A 64 -2.13 -10.13 6.42
C LEU A 64 -1.06 -9.22 7.05
N LEU A 65 -0.34 -8.47 6.22
CA LEU A 65 0.52 -7.37 6.68
C LEU A 65 -0.28 -6.10 6.82
N PHE A 66 0.00 -5.30 7.84
CA PHE A 66 -0.55 -3.96 7.97
C PHE A 66 0.40 -3.04 8.74
N THR A 67 0.15 -1.75 8.71
CA THR A 67 0.94 -0.74 9.41
C THR A 67 0.19 -0.25 10.63
N VAL A 68 0.89 -0.20 11.76
CA VAL A 68 0.43 0.41 13.01
C VAL A 68 1.03 1.81 13.13
N GLY A 69 0.17 2.84 13.17
CA GLY A 69 0.56 4.22 13.42
C GLY A 69 0.69 4.49 14.92
N ARG A 70 1.64 5.35 15.31
CA ARG A 70 1.89 5.72 16.71
C ARG A 70 2.34 7.18 16.79
N TYR A 71 1.81 7.94 17.74
CA TYR A 71 2.25 9.32 17.95
C TYR A 71 3.72 9.41 18.41
N GLY A 72 4.48 10.28 17.73
CA GLY A 72 5.87 10.57 18.10
C GLY A 72 6.84 9.40 17.96
N ARG A 73 6.44 8.33 17.27
CA ARG A 73 7.27 7.14 16.99
C ARG A 73 7.15 6.72 15.53
N ASP A 74 8.16 6.00 15.04
CA ASP A 74 8.10 5.42 13.70
C ASP A 74 6.91 4.45 13.60
N PRO A 75 6.16 4.47 12.48
CA PRO A 75 5.14 3.46 12.20
C PRO A 75 5.79 2.07 12.17
N ARG A 76 4.98 1.04 12.42
CA ARG A 76 5.47 -0.34 12.50
C ARG A 76 4.68 -1.25 11.58
N LEU A 77 5.37 -2.03 10.78
CA LEU A 77 4.78 -3.13 10.04
C LEU A 77 4.47 -4.27 11.01
N THR A 78 3.28 -4.84 10.88
CA THR A 78 2.72 -5.85 11.78
C THR A 78 2.10 -6.96 10.95
N LEU A 79 2.24 -8.20 11.38
CA LEU A 79 1.61 -9.38 10.78
C LEU A 79 0.40 -9.77 11.62
N LEU A 80 -0.75 -9.95 10.95
CA LEU A 80 -1.98 -10.48 11.54
C LEU A 80 -2.17 -11.92 11.07
N ASP A 81 -2.40 -12.83 12.01
CA ASP A 81 -2.94 -14.16 11.72
C ASP A 81 -4.47 -14.07 11.68
N LEU A 82 -5.04 -14.32 10.51
CA LEU A 82 -6.49 -14.22 10.27
C LEU A 82 -7.30 -15.35 10.93
N ASN A 83 -6.65 -16.47 11.28
CA ASN A 83 -7.30 -17.60 11.93
C ASN A 83 -7.43 -17.38 13.44
N THR A 84 -6.39 -16.80 14.06
CA THR A 84 -6.36 -16.58 15.53
C THR A 84 -6.77 -15.17 15.90
N GLY A 85 -6.64 -14.19 14.99
CA GLY A 85 -6.80 -12.77 15.27
C GLY A 85 -5.59 -12.15 15.99
N GLU A 86 -4.52 -12.90 16.20
CA GLU A 86 -3.32 -12.42 16.88
C GLU A 86 -2.47 -11.56 15.94
N SER A 87 -1.99 -10.45 16.47
CA SER A 87 -1.12 -9.51 15.77
C SER A 87 0.29 -9.53 16.32
N ARG A 88 1.29 -9.61 15.44
CA ARG A 88 2.69 -9.65 15.80
C ARG A 88 3.46 -8.52 15.11
N PRO A 89 4.07 -7.60 15.89
CA PRO A 89 4.90 -6.54 15.33
C PRO A 89 6.16 -7.11 14.71
N LEU A 90 6.51 -6.62 13.48
CA LEU A 90 7.70 -7.05 12.74
C LEU A 90 8.85 -6.04 12.91
N LEU A 91 8.72 -4.87 12.28
CA LEU A 91 9.79 -3.89 12.21
C LEU A 91 9.25 -2.48 11.94
N PRO A 92 10.04 -1.41 12.22
CA PRO A 92 9.70 -0.05 11.81
C PRO A 92 9.68 0.10 10.28
N ALA A 93 8.66 0.79 9.74
CA ALA A 93 8.49 1.04 8.31
C ALA A 93 7.79 2.38 8.06
N ASP A 94 8.07 3.04 6.92
CA ASP A 94 7.51 4.35 6.56
C ASP A 94 6.09 4.27 5.97
N GLY A 95 5.44 3.12 6.07
CA GLY A 95 4.12 2.84 5.50
C GLY A 95 3.97 1.36 5.18
N GLY A 96 3.05 1.03 4.29
CA GLY A 96 2.72 -0.36 3.95
C GLY A 96 3.89 -1.20 3.45
N GLY A 97 3.79 -2.52 3.65
CA GLY A 97 4.64 -3.52 3.04
C GLY A 97 3.86 -4.41 2.08
N PHE A 98 4.53 -5.02 1.12
CA PHE A 98 3.95 -5.94 0.14
C PHE A 98 4.63 -7.29 0.20
N ALA A 99 3.84 -8.35 0.36
CA ALA A 99 4.33 -9.71 0.17
C ALA A 99 4.65 -9.94 -1.32
N VAL A 100 5.88 -10.37 -1.61
CA VAL A 100 6.36 -10.65 -2.98
C VAL A 100 6.63 -12.15 -3.20
N ALA A 101 6.62 -12.92 -2.13
CA ALA A 101 6.67 -14.38 -2.13
C ALA A 101 6.08 -14.86 -0.79
N PRO A 102 5.74 -16.14 -0.62
CA PRO A 102 5.15 -16.65 0.62
C PRO A 102 5.97 -16.34 1.88
N SER A 103 7.28 -16.18 1.74
CA SER A 103 8.20 -15.92 2.84
C SER A 103 8.98 -14.61 2.71
N LEU A 104 8.65 -13.74 1.75
CA LEU A 104 9.39 -12.50 1.49
C LEU A 104 8.45 -11.30 1.34
N PHE A 105 8.77 -10.19 1.98
CA PHE A 105 8.07 -8.92 1.78
C PHE A 105 9.03 -7.76 1.49
N VAL A 106 8.51 -6.74 0.79
CA VAL A 106 9.20 -5.47 0.51
C VAL A 106 8.54 -4.36 1.31
N TYR A 107 9.33 -3.50 1.92
CA TYR A 107 8.86 -2.36 2.70
C TYR A 107 9.79 -1.16 2.57
N ALA A 108 9.30 0.03 2.89
CA ALA A 108 10.08 1.25 2.92
C ALA A 108 10.47 1.62 4.35
N ARG A 109 11.71 2.11 4.53
CA ARG A 109 12.18 2.69 5.78
C ARG A 109 13.16 3.82 5.49
N ARG A 110 12.88 5.03 6.04
CA ARG A 110 13.69 6.24 5.85
C ARG A 110 13.98 6.58 4.38
N GLY A 111 12.98 6.36 3.52
CA GLY A 111 13.11 6.63 2.09
C GLY A 111 13.87 5.58 1.29
N GLU A 112 14.21 4.46 1.89
CA GLU A 112 14.86 3.32 1.23
C GLU A 112 13.92 2.13 1.18
N LEU A 113 14.02 1.29 0.14
CA LEU A 113 13.29 0.03 0.05
C LEU A 113 14.18 -1.14 0.47
N PHE A 114 13.58 -2.03 1.23
CA PHE A 114 14.20 -3.26 1.72
C PHE A 114 13.34 -4.47 1.38
N ALA A 115 13.99 -5.60 1.16
CA ALA A 115 13.37 -6.92 1.21
C ALA A 115 13.73 -7.62 2.51
N ALA A 116 12.77 -8.27 3.12
CA ALA A 116 12.95 -9.04 4.33
C ALA A 116 12.14 -10.34 4.31
N PRO A 117 12.66 -11.45 4.87
CA PRO A 117 11.87 -12.66 5.03
C PRO A 117 10.76 -12.44 6.06
N LEU A 118 9.61 -13.06 5.82
CA LEU A 118 8.45 -12.97 6.71
C LEU A 118 8.73 -13.66 8.06
N GLU A 119 9.65 -14.62 8.07
CA GLU A 119 10.13 -15.36 9.24
C GLU A 119 11.02 -14.54 10.18
N LEU A 120 11.31 -13.26 9.84
CA LEU A 120 12.11 -12.31 10.63
C LEU A 120 11.64 -12.07 12.07
N ILE A 121 11.08 -13.06 12.68
CA ILE A 121 10.25 -12.86 13.84
C ILE A 121 10.80 -13.54 15.07
N GLU A 122 11.93 -14.19 14.92
CA GLU A 122 12.70 -14.64 16.08
C GLU A 122 13.75 -13.57 16.44
N PRO A 123 13.86 -13.15 17.72
CA PRO A 123 14.78 -12.09 18.14
C PRO A 123 16.26 -12.37 17.87
N ASP A 124 16.61 -13.64 17.73
CA ASP A 124 18.01 -14.09 17.73
C ASP A 124 18.36 -14.93 16.49
N GLY A 125 18.47 -14.32 15.32
CA GLY A 125 19.05 -15.00 14.17
C GLY A 125 18.42 -14.77 12.81
N ALA A 126 17.46 -13.88 12.70
CA ALA A 126 16.85 -13.53 11.44
C ALA A 126 17.87 -12.84 10.51
N PRO A 127 17.90 -13.18 9.23
CA PRO A 127 18.76 -12.51 8.27
C PRO A 127 18.40 -11.02 8.18
N ALA A 128 19.41 -10.16 8.19
CA ALA A 128 19.22 -8.73 8.10
C ALA A 128 18.43 -8.35 6.84
N PRO A 129 17.56 -7.34 6.89
CA PRO A 129 16.87 -6.82 5.73
C PRO A 129 17.87 -6.45 4.63
N ARG A 130 17.57 -6.83 3.38
CA ARG A 130 18.42 -6.51 2.23
C ARG A 130 17.95 -5.21 1.59
N PRO A 131 18.83 -4.20 1.44
CA PRO A 131 18.48 -2.99 0.71
C PRO A 131 18.26 -3.33 -0.77
N LEU A 132 17.21 -2.76 -1.35
CA LEU A 132 16.86 -2.88 -2.77
C LEU A 132 17.12 -1.56 -3.50
N LEU A 133 16.73 -0.44 -2.93
CA LEU A 133 16.77 0.89 -3.52
C LEU A 133 16.94 1.95 -2.45
N ASN A 134 17.69 3.00 -2.76
CA ASN A 134 18.03 4.06 -1.81
C ASN A 134 17.11 5.29 -1.89
N PHE A 135 16.14 5.34 -2.82
CA PHE A 135 15.33 6.54 -3.02
C PHE A 135 13.89 6.17 -3.40
N VAL A 136 13.00 6.13 -2.42
CA VAL A 136 11.55 6.07 -2.66
C VAL A 136 10.87 7.27 -1.99
N ALA A 137 9.90 7.87 -2.66
CA ALA A 137 9.13 8.96 -2.07
C ALA A 137 8.35 8.44 -0.86
N THR A 138 8.66 8.97 0.32
CA THR A 138 7.96 8.67 1.57
C THR A 138 7.39 9.96 2.17
N SER A 139 6.37 9.81 3.00
CA SER A 139 5.83 10.88 3.83
C SER A 139 5.59 10.33 5.22
N THR A 140 6.26 10.88 6.19
CA THR A 140 6.04 10.58 7.61
C THR A 140 4.84 11.35 8.18
N LEU A 141 4.38 12.40 7.47
CA LEU A 141 3.19 13.18 7.80
C LEU A 141 1.90 12.48 7.31
N GLY A 142 1.86 11.17 7.36
CA GLY A 142 0.69 10.37 7.01
C GLY A 142 -0.45 10.57 8.00
N TYR A 143 -1.65 10.22 7.56
CA TYR A 143 -2.85 10.18 8.38
C TYR A 143 -2.60 9.34 9.63
N GLN A 144 -2.83 9.93 10.81
CA GLN A 144 -2.71 9.25 12.11
C GLN A 144 -1.33 8.60 12.39
N GLY A 145 -0.25 9.12 11.85
CA GLY A 145 1.09 8.57 12.06
C GLY A 145 1.39 7.28 11.28
N LEU A 146 0.56 6.91 10.31
CA LEU A 146 0.75 5.69 9.51
C LEU A 146 1.90 5.78 8.50
N GLY A 147 2.36 6.99 8.17
CA GLY A 147 3.31 7.18 7.09
C GLY A 147 2.74 6.79 5.72
N ARG A 148 3.51 7.00 4.67
CA ARG A 148 3.18 6.58 3.31
C ARG A 148 4.44 6.43 2.48
N ALA A 149 4.63 5.27 1.87
CA ALA A 149 5.65 5.06 0.86
C ALA A 149 4.99 4.83 -0.51
N ARG A 150 5.57 5.42 -1.56
CA ARG A 150 5.01 5.38 -2.91
C ARG A 150 5.67 4.27 -3.72
N PHE A 151 5.28 3.04 -3.44
CA PHE A 151 5.70 1.87 -4.22
C PHE A 151 4.59 0.81 -4.24
N ALA A 152 4.70 -0.12 -5.17
CA ALA A 152 3.91 -1.34 -5.23
C ALA A 152 4.79 -2.49 -5.71
N ALA A 153 4.49 -3.68 -5.25
CA ALA A 153 5.18 -4.90 -5.67
C ALA A 153 4.16 -6.03 -5.93
N THR A 154 4.51 -6.93 -6.83
CA THR A 154 3.74 -8.16 -7.12
C THR A 154 4.47 -9.39 -6.61
N ARG A 155 3.76 -10.52 -6.54
CA ARG A 155 4.33 -11.80 -6.11
C ARG A 155 5.40 -12.36 -7.04
N ASP A 156 5.43 -11.96 -8.32
CA ASP A 156 6.49 -12.34 -9.27
C ASP A 156 7.78 -11.52 -9.12
N GLY A 157 7.80 -10.57 -8.18
CA GLY A 157 8.94 -9.71 -7.87
C GLY A 157 9.03 -8.44 -8.72
N THR A 158 7.98 -8.10 -9.47
CA THR A 158 7.89 -6.81 -10.14
C THR A 158 7.71 -5.68 -9.12
N LEU A 159 8.52 -4.63 -9.22
CA LEU A 159 8.50 -3.47 -8.34
C LEU A 159 8.31 -2.17 -9.12
N VAL A 160 7.36 -1.34 -8.68
CA VAL A 160 7.16 0.02 -9.18
C VAL A 160 7.24 0.99 -8.01
N PHE A 161 7.94 2.10 -8.18
CA PHE A 161 8.00 3.13 -7.15
C PHE A 161 8.05 4.54 -7.75
N ALA A 162 7.77 5.55 -6.93
CA ALA A 162 7.99 6.94 -7.27
C ALA A 162 9.26 7.42 -6.54
N PRO A 163 10.27 7.94 -7.27
CA PRO A 163 11.43 8.56 -6.65
C PRO A 163 11.03 9.85 -5.93
N PRO A 164 11.77 10.30 -4.90
CA PRO A 164 11.55 11.61 -4.30
C PRO A 164 11.82 12.70 -5.34
N SER A 165 10.96 13.72 -5.35
CA SER A 165 11.11 14.89 -6.20
C SER A 165 11.79 16.01 -5.41
N GLU A 166 12.84 16.60 -5.95
CA GLU A 166 13.53 17.76 -5.34
C GLU A 166 12.61 18.97 -5.20
N THR A 167 11.60 19.10 -6.04
CA THR A 167 10.62 20.18 -6.03
C THR A 167 9.35 19.86 -5.23
N GLY A 168 9.24 18.65 -4.67
CA GLY A 168 8.12 18.24 -3.82
C GLY A 168 6.76 18.10 -4.52
N ALA A 169 6.65 18.43 -5.82
CA ALA A 169 5.37 18.53 -6.50
C ALA A 169 5.09 17.36 -7.46
N ASN A 170 5.99 17.07 -8.38
CA ASN A 170 5.75 16.10 -9.45
C ASN A 170 6.68 14.90 -9.34
N THR A 171 6.15 13.73 -9.65
CA THR A 171 6.88 12.44 -9.66
C THR A 171 6.66 11.77 -11.01
N GLN A 172 7.55 10.87 -11.38
CA GLN A 172 7.41 9.98 -12.53
C GLN A 172 7.37 8.54 -12.02
N LEU A 173 6.53 7.71 -12.60
CA LEU A 173 6.52 6.29 -12.32
C LEU A 173 7.63 5.60 -13.12
N VAL A 174 8.39 4.75 -12.45
CA VAL A 174 9.52 4.05 -13.06
C VAL A 174 9.47 2.55 -12.75
N TRP A 175 9.89 1.75 -13.71
CA TRP A 175 10.23 0.34 -13.52
C TRP A 175 11.63 0.21 -12.96
N VAL A 176 11.84 -0.77 -12.11
CA VAL A 176 13.18 -1.13 -11.65
C VAL A 176 13.39 -2.62 -11.82
N ASN A 177 14.46 -2.99 -12.50
CA ASN A 177 14.87 -4.37 -12.63
C ASN A 177 15.64 -4.85 -11.39
N ARG A 178 15.97 -6.16 -11.36
CA ARG A 178 16.68 -6.76 -10.20
C ARG A 178 18.09 -6.21 -9.98
N GLU A 179 18.69 -5.59 -11.00
CA GLU A 179 19.99 -4.92 -10.94
C GLU A 179 19.89 -3.46 -10.47
N GLY A 180 18.67 -2.98 -10.12
CA GLY A 180 18.43 -1.62 -9.63
C GLY A 180 18.36 -0.57 -10.74
N ARG A 181 18.29 -0.95 -12.02
CA ARG A 181 18.17 0.00 -13.14
C ARG A 181 16.73 0.46 -13.27
N ALA A 182 16.52 1.77 -13.14
CA ALA A 182 15.24 2.43 -13.31
C ALA A 182 14.98 2.80 -14.78
N THR A 183 13.75 2.57 -15.26
CA THR A 183 13.26 2.98 -16.58
C THR A 183 11.89 3.62 -16.43
N PRO A 184 11.64 4.84 -16.97
CA PRO A 184 10.32 5.44 -16.93
C PRO A 184 9.24 4.54 -17.54
N ILE A 185 8.06 4.52 -16.92
CA ILE A 185 6.89 3.82 -17.45
C ILE A 185 6.30 4.60 -18.63
N ASP A 186 6.22 5.93 -18.46
CA ASP A 186 5.80 6.88 -19.50
C ASP A 186 6.52 8.23 -19.33
N ASP A 187 6.26 9.18 -20.21
CA ASP A 187 6.85 10.53 -20.16
C ASP A 187 6.08 11.50 -19.25
N VAL A 188 5.05 11.02 -18.55
CA VAL A 188 4.17 11.87 -17.76
C VAL A 188 4.73 12.11 -16.36
N THR A 189 4.94 13.38 -16.06
CA THR A 189 5.37 13.86 -14.75
C THR A 189 4.23 14.61 -14.08
N THR A 190 3.70 14.08 -12.97
CA THR A 190 2.60 14.67 -12.21
C THR A 190 2.69 14.27 -10.74
N ARG A 191 1.79 14.79 -9.93
CA ARG A 191 1.66 14.34 -8.52
C ARG A 191 0.95 12.99 -8.46
N HIS A 192 1.72 11.92 -8.66
CA HIS A 192 1.20 10.56 -8.56
C HIS A 192 0.88 10.22 -7.10
N GLY A 193 -0.24 9.53 -6.92
CA GLY A 193 -0.55 8.84 -5.67
C GLY A 193 0.15 7.47 -5.58
N THR A 194 -0.36 6.62 -4.71
CA THR A 194 0.19 5.27 -4.53
C THR A 194 -0.17 4.39 -5.73
N PRO A 195 0.81 3.88 -6.48
CA PRO A 195 0.56 2.94 -7.56
C PRO A 195 0.12 1.58 -7.02
N ARG A 196 -0.64 0.84 -7.82
CA ARG A 196 -1.05 -0.54 -7.55
C ARG A 196 -0.94 -1.37 -8.82
N LEU A 197 -0.06 -2.35 -8.82
CA LEU A 197 0.02 -3.33 -9.89
C LEU A 197 -1.17 -4.28 -9.84
N SER A 198 -1.68 -4.65 -11.02
CA SER A 198 -2.70 -5.69 -11.10
C SER A 198 -2.12 -7.04 -10.64
N PRO A 199 -2.95 -7.97 -10.15
CA PRO A 199 -2.50 -9.32 -9.79
C PRO A 199 -1.74 -10.05 -10.91
N THR A 200 -2.06 -9.76 -12.17
CA THR A 200 -1.35 -10.31 -13.34
C THR A 200 -0.06 -9.56 -13.69
N GLY A 201 0.23 -8.42 -13.07
CA GLY A 201 1.38 -7.57 -13.40
C GLY A 201 1.29 -6.86 -14.75
N GLN A 202 0.17 -6.98 -15.50
CA GLN A 202 0.03 -6.41 -16.85
C GLN A 202 -0.43 -4.95 -16.86
N GLN A 203 -0.97 -4.46 -15.75
CA GLN A 203 -1.53 -3.11 -15.63
C GLN A 203 -1.13 -2.48 -14.30
N ILE A 204 -1.10 -1.15 -14.28
CA ILE A 204 -0.92 -0.38 -13.06
C ILE A 204 -2.06 0.63 -12.91
N ALA A 205 -2.70 0.64 -11.75
CA ALA A 205 -3.65 1.67 -11.36
C ALA A 205 -2.97 2.66 -10.42
N PHE A 206 -3.21 3.94 -10.62
CA PHE A 206 -2.66 5.01 -9.78
C PHE A 206 -3.59 6.22 -9.76
N SER A 207 -3.48 7.04 -8.72
CA SER A 207 -4.12 8.34 -8.73
C SER A 207 -3.14 9.41 -9.20
N ALA A 208 -3.61 10.38 -9.97
CA ALA A 208 -2.82 11.51 -10.43
C ALA A 208 -3.58 12.83 -10.20
N ALA A 209 -2.83 13.88 -9.82
CA ALA A 209 -3.43 15.18 -9.59
C ALA A 209 -3.94 15.80 -10.90
N THR A 210 -5.19 16.25 -10.90
CA THR A 210 -5.82 17.00 -11.99
C THR A 210 -6.02 18.47 -11.63
N ALA A 211 -6.04 18.79 -10.31
CA ALA A 211 -6.09 20.15 -9.75
C ALA A 211 -5.44 20.17 -8.37
N ILE A 212 -5.40 21.33 -7.72
CA ILE A 212 -4.66 21.55 -6.46
C ILE A 212 -5.03 20.58 -5.34
N LEU A 213 -6.28 20.12 -5.25
CA LEU A 213 -6.75 19.19 -4.20
C LEU A 213 -7.58 18.02 -4.78
N ARG A 214 -7.46 17.75 -6.07
CA ARG A 214 -8.24 16.69 -6.73
C ARG A 214 -7.31 15.74 -7.45
N ARG A 215 -7.62 14.47 -7.36
CA ARG A 215 -6.95 13.37 -8.07
C ARG A 215 -8.00 12.55 -8.80
N ASP A 216 -7.61 12.08 -9.96
CA ASP A 216 -8.36 11.07 -10.68
C ASP A 216 -7.56 9.77 -10.75
N LEU A 217 -8.31 8.68 -10.94
CA LEU A 217 -7.71 7.37 -11.15
C LEU A 217 -7.36 7.18 -12.62
N TRP A 218 -6.21 6.63 -12.83
CA TRP A 218 -5.65 6.28 -14.12
C TRP A 218 -5.22 4.82 -14.15
N LEU A 219 -5.34 4.24 -15.31
CA LEU A 219 -4.84 2.92 -15.65
C LEU A 219 -3.76 3.07 -16.72
N TYR A 220 -2.67 2.34 -16.58
CA TYR A 220 -1.67 2.16 -17.63
C TYR A 220 -1.54 0.67 -17.95
N ASP A 221 -1.63 0.32 -19.22
CA ASP A 221 -1.50 -1.03 -19.73
C ASP A 221 -0.11 -1.22 -20.36
N PHE A 222 0.66 -2.18 -19.84
CA PHE A 222 2.05 -2.37 -20.26
C PHE A 222 2.20 -3.01 -21.63
N ALA A 223 1.21 -3.78 -22.09
CA ALA A 223 1.25 -4.42 -23.40
C ALA A 223 1.00 -3.42 -24.53
N THR A 224 0.11 -2.45 -24.31
CA THR A 224 -0.29 -1.47 -25.31
C THR A 224 0.43 -0.13 -25.16
N GLY A 225 1.01 0.15 -23.98
CA GLY A 225 1.57 1.46 -23.65
C GLY A 225 0.49 2.54 -23.48
N GLN A 226 -0.78 2.17 -23.37
CA GLN A 226 -1.87 3.12 -23.30
C GLN A 226 -2.20 3.52 -21.88
N ARG A 227 -2.53 4.79 -21.72
CA ARG A 227 -3.00 5.38 -20.47
C ARG A 227 -4.49 5.72 -20.61
N GLN A 228 -5.29 5.27 -19.66
CA GLN A 228 -6.73 5.51 -19.60
C GLN A 228 -7.11 6.18 -18.29
N GLN A 229 -7.86 7.27 -18.35
CA GLN A 229 -8.49 7.86 -17.18
C GLN A 229 -9.75 7.06 -16.82
N LEU A 230 -9.85 6.65 -15.56
CA LEU A 230 -10.98 5.84 -15.07
C LEU A 230 -12.06 6.67 -14.38
N THR A 231 -11.68 7.83 -13.81
CA THR A 231 -12.62 8.73 -13.12
C THR A 231 -12.48 10.14 -13.65
N GLU A 232 -13.63 10.84 -13.78
CA GLU A 232 -13.68 12.24 -14.20
C GLU A 232 -14.64 13.00 -13.28
N ASN A 233 -14.22 14.17 -12.80
CA ASN A 233 -15.06 15.16 -12.11
C ASN A 233 -15.83 14.68 -10.85
N ALA A 234 -15.50 13.55 -10.27
CA ALA A 234 -16.26 12.91 -9.20
C ALA A 234 -15.65 13.10 -7.80
N GLY A 235 -14.87 14.16 -7.56
CA GLY A 235 -14.24 14.41 -6.25
C GLY A 235 -12.74 14.06 -6.23
N ASP A 236 -12.18 13.80 -5.04
CA ASP A 236 -10.79 13.37 -4.89
C ASP A 236 -10.73 11.84 -4.87
N ASN A 237 -10.35 11.24 -6.01
CA ASN A 237 -10.31 9.79 -6.19
C ASN A 237 -8.89 9.26 -5.95
N HIS A 238 -8.74 8.34 -4.99
CA HIS A 238 -7.42 7.86 -4.60
C HIS A 238 -7.43 6.43 -4.02
N SER A 239 -6.24 5.90 -3.73
CA SER A 239 -6.03 4.60 -3.09
C SER A 239 -6.72 3.43 -3.81
N PRO A 240 -6.42 3.22 -5.12
CA PRO A 240 -7.00 2.10 -5.85
C PRO A 240 -6.56 0.76 -5.26
N VAL A 241 -7.45 -0.23 -5.32
CA VAL A 241 -7.19 -1.61 -4.90
C VAL A 241 -7.77 -2.56 -5.95
N TRP A 242 -6.93 -3.44 -6.49
CA TRP A 242 -7.35 -4.46 -7.44
C TRP A 242 -8.09 -5.61 -6.78
N GLY A 243 -9.15 -6.06 -7.43
CA GLY A 243 -9.73 -7.36 -7.13
C GLY A 243 -8.81 -8.51 -7.59
N PRO A 244 -8.95 -9.70 -6.99
CA PRO A 244 -8.04 -10.84 -7.24
C PRO A 244 -7.95 -11.26 -8.71
N ALA A 245 -9.04 -11.12 -9.47
CA ALA A 245 -9.11 -11.49 -10.88
C ALA A 245 -8.64 -10.40 -11.86
N SER A 246 -8.10 -9.27 -11.38
CA SER A 246 -7.66 -8.11 -12.19
C SER A 246 -8.75 -7.48 -13.07
N ASN A 247 -10.03 -7.77 -12.83
CA ASN A 247 -11.16 -7.29 -13.64
C ASN A 247 -11.99 -6.19 -12.98
N ASN A 248 -11.68 -5.86 -11.73
CA ASN A 248 -12.35 -4.79 -10.98
C ASN A 248 -11.35 -4.06 -10.08
N LEU A 249 -11.69 -2.82 -9.79
CA LEU A 249 -10.91 -1.90 -8.99
C LEU A 249 -11.84 -1.22 -7.98
N THR A 250 -11.46 -1.19 -6.71
CA THR A 250 -12.10 -0.35 -5.69
C THR A 250 -11.20 0.82 -5.36
N PHE A 251 -11.79 1.92 -4.91
CA PHE A 251 -11.04 3.14 -4.58
C PHE A 251 -11.80 3.99 -3.57
N ALA A 252 -11.11 4.94 -2.96
CA ALA A 252 -11.72 5.96 -2.12
C ALA A 252 -12.07 7.19 -2.97
N SER A 253 -13.25 7.75 -2.74
CA SER A 253 -13.74 8.99 -3.37
C SER A 253 -14.38 9.90 -2.31
N SER A 254 -14.18 11.22 -2.41
CA SER A 254 -14.76 12.23 -1.51
C SER A 254 -15.43 13.36 -2.26
#